data_cd2165902c06fadad0f902ad81f5ae2f
#
_entry.id   cd2165902c06fadad0f902ad81f5ae2f
#
_cell.length_a   1.000
_cell.length_b   1.000
_cell.length_c   1.000
_cell.angle_alpha   90.00
_cell.angle_beta   90.00
_cell.angle_gamma   90.00
#
_symmetry.space_group_name_H-M   'P 1'
#
loop_
_entity.id
_entity.type
_entity.pdbx_description
1 polymer ?
#
loop_
_entity_poly.entity_id
_entity_poly.type
_entity_poly.pdbx_seq_one_letter_code
_entity_poly.pdbx_strand_id
1 'polypeptide(L)'
;CEESQRVCTAFRQIGHEAYSCDVQECSGGHPEWHIQGDVLPYIDGSCIVTTMDGVEHRIDGTWDLLIAHPPCTYLSNAGARHLWKGHVLNQERYEKGLEGKAFFMRFLSADCPRICVENPVPSRIYELPKYTQTIQPYEYGHPYSKRTCLWLKNLPPLQPTDIVDPVGTWCPSGSYSHKHDAKHKGIFTKD
;
A
#
# COMPACT_ATOMS: atom_id res chain seq x y z
N CYS A 1 -6.59 -1.02 0.27
CA CYS A 1 -6.39 -0.64 -1.12
C CYS A 1 -5.47 -1.69 -1.75
N GLU A 2 -6.06 -2.75 -2.30
CA GLU A 2 -5.31 -3.86 -2.90
C GLU A 2 -6.15 -4.53 -3.99
N GLU A 3 -5.97 -4.13 -5.24
CA GLU A 3 -6.60 -4.74 -6.39
C GLU A 3 -5.92 -6.07 -6.81
N SER A 4 -4.61 -6.19 -6.54
CA SER A 4 -3.80 -7.34 -6.95
C SER A 4 -4.04 -8.62 -6.16
N GLN A 5 -4.68 -8.53 -5.00
CA GLN A 5 -4.98 -9.63 -4.09
C GLN A 5 -3.76 -10.45 -3.61
N ARG A 6 -2.54 -9.96 -3.79
CA ARG A 6 -1.32 -10.71 -3.41
C ARG A 6 -1.26 -10.98 -1.91
N VAL A 7 -1.56 -9.98 -1.09
CA VAL A 7 -1.60 -10.11 0.36
C VAL A 7 -2.80 -10.96 0.78
N CYS A 8 -3.98 -10.69 0.23
CA CYS A 8 -5.19 -11.46 0.49
C CYS A 8 -4.98 -12.95 0.19
N THR A 9 -4.46 -13.27 -1.00
CA THR A 9 -4.16 -14.65 -1.42
C THR A 9 -3.16 -15.33 -0.47
N ALA A 10 -2.09 -14.62 -0.08
CA ALA A 10 -1.09 -15.18 0.84
C ALA A 10 -1.70 -15.56 2.19
N PHE A 11 -2.59 -14.73 2.75
CA PHE A 11 -3.29 -15.06 4.00
C PHE A 11 -4.26 -16.23 3.82
N ARG A 12 -4.99 -16.30 2.71
CA ARG A 12 -5.89 -17.43 2.43
C ARG A 12 -5.16 -18.75 2.25
N GLN A 13 -3.99 -18.73 1.63
CA GLN A 13 -3.15 -19.94 1.47
C GLN A 13 -2.70 -20.56 2.81
N ILE A 14 -2.59 -19.77 3.86
CA ILE A 14 -2.27 -20.24 5.21
C ILE A 14 -3.51 -20.41 6.11
N GLY A 15 -4.72 -20.37 5.50
CA GLY A 15 -5.97 -20.74 6.15
C GLY A 15 -6.72 -19.61 6.85
N HIS A 16 -6.33 -18.34 6.64
CA HIS A 16 -7.09 -17.20 7.16
C HIS A 16 -8.24 -16.82 6.25
N GLU A 17 -9.33 -16.37 6.82
CA GLU A 17 -10.35 -15.63 6.09
C GLU A 17 -9.83 -14.21 5.83
N ALA A 18 -9.67 -13.83 4.57
CA ALA A 18 -9.13 -12.54 4.19
C ALA A 18 -9.88 -11.96 2.98
N TYR A 19 -10.06 -10.65 2.99
CA TYR A 19 -10.68 -9.91 1.90
C TYR A 19 -9.74 -8.80 1.43
N SER A 20 -9.75 -8.55 0.12
CA SER A 20 -9.14 -7.37 -0.47
C SER A 20 -10.22 -6.33 -0.78
N CYS A 21 -9.86 -5.05 -0.75
CA CYS A 21 -10.75 -3.96 -1.12
C CYS A 21 -10.00 -2.90 -1.91
N ASP A 22 -10.56 -2.51 -3.04
CA ASP A 22 -10.08 -1.39 -3.87
C ASP A 22 -11.25 -0.80 -4.67
N VAL A 23 -11.10 0.43 -5.15
CA VAL A 23 -12.05 1.04 -6.09
C VAL A 23 -11.97 0.40 -7.48
N GLN A 24 -10.86 -0.22 -7.80
CA GLN A 24 -10.64 -0.98 -9.02
C GLN A 24 -11.13 -2.42 -8.86
N GLU A 25 -11.44 -3.07 -9.97
CA GLU A 25 -11.67 -4.50 -10.02
C GLU A 25 -10.41 -5.29 -9.62
N CYS A 26 -10.57 -6.48 -9.08
CA CYS A 26 -9.43 -7.30 -8.73
C CYS A 26 -8.71 -7.83 -9.98
N SER A 27 -7.38 -7.79 -9.95
CA SER A 27 -6.51 -8.41 -10.95
C SER A 27 -5.96 -9.78 -10.51
N GLY A 28 -6.19 -10.16 -9.25
CA GLY A 28 -5.72 -11.43 -8.68
C GLY A 28 -6.56 -12.65 -9.04
N GLY A 29 -7.69 -12.48 -9.73
CA GLY A 29 -8.53 -13.56 -10.25
C GLY A 29 -9.50 -14.18 -9.25
N HIS A 30 -9.70 -13.55 -8.08
CA HIS A 30 -10.58 -14.03 -7.02
C HIS A 30 -11.67 -13.01 -6.68
N PRO A 31 -12.69 -12.83 -7.56
CA PRO A 31 -13.79 -11.89 -7.31
C PRO A 31 -14.55 -12.19 -6.00
N GLU A 32 -14.58 -13.44 -5.57
CA GLU A 32 -15.21 -13.91 -4.33
C GLU A 32 -14.49 -13.46 -3.05
N TRP A 33 -13.32 -12.83 -3.16
CA TRP A 33 -12.55 -12.29 -2.02
C TRP A 33 -12.35 -10.78 -2.13
N HIS A 34 -12.89 -10.15 -3.18
CA HIS A 34 -12.67 -8.73 -3.45
C HIS A 34 -13.92 -7.90 -3.27
N ILE A 35 -13.77 -6.82 -2.52
CA ILE A 35 -14.78 -5.80 -2.30
C ILE A 35 -14.42 -4.62 -3.21
N GLN A 36 -15.21 -4.38 -4.25
CA GLN A 36 -14.98 -3.25 -5.14
C GLN A 36 -15.71 -2.01 -4.61
N GLY A 37 -14.95 -1.00 -4.16
CA GLY A 37 -15.52 0.23 -3.67
C GLY A 37 -14.66 0.99 -2.68
N ASP A 38 -15.29 1.95 -2.00
CA ASP A 38 -14.65 2.68 -0.91
C ASP A 38 -14.43 1.75 0.29
N VAL A 39 -13.21 1.73 0.78
CA VAL A 39 -12.81 0.88 1.91
C VAL A 39 -13.26 1.43 3.27
N LEU A 40 -13.47 2.73 3.38
CA LEU A 40 -13.72 3.39 4.67
C LEU A 40 -14.91 2.85 5.47
N PRO A 41 -16.02 2.43 4.84
CA PRO A 41 -17.14 1.82 5.56
C PRO A 41 -16.81 0.49 6.25
N TYR A 42 -15.72 -0.17 5.85
CA TYR A 42 -15.41 -1.53 6.27
C TYR A 42 -14.21 -1.64 7.22
N ILE A 43 -13.41 -0.57 7.40
CA ILE A 43 -12.11 -0.66 8.10
C ILE A 43 -12.23 -1.01 9.58
N ASP A 44 -13.35 -0.73 10.21
CA ASP A 44 -13.57 -0.94 11.64
C ASP A 44 -14.27 -2.29 11.94
N GLY A 45 -14.63 -3.07 10.91
CA GLY A 45 -15.40 -4.30 11.06
C GLY A 45 -16.88 -4.07 11.37
N SER A 46 -17.56 -5.06 11.99
CA SER A 46 -18.99 -5.01 12.34
C SER A 46 -19.86 -4.56 11.17
N CYS A 47 -19.63 -5.11 9.99
CA CYS A 47 -20.24 -4.68 8.74
C CYS A 47 -20.70 -5.87 7.88
N ILE A 48 -21.45 -5.57 6.85
CA ILE A 48 -21.72 -6.51 5.75
C ILE A 48 -20.87 -6.05 4.56
N VAL A 49 -20.07 -6.96 4.03
CA VAL A 49 -19.29 -6.73 2.80
C VAL A 49 -19.92 -7.52 1.65
N THR A 50 -20.00 -6.91 0.48
CA THR A 50 -20.43 -7.60 -0.74
C THR A 50 -19.22 -7.75 -1.65
N THR A 51 -18.85 -8.98 -1.95
CA THR A 51 -17.76 -9.30 -2.86
C THR A 51 -18.18 -9.17 -4.32
N MET A 52 -17.21 -9.10 -5.25
CA MET A 52 -17.49 -8.87 -6.67
C MET A 52 -18.33 -9.98 -7.33
N ASP A 53 -18.38 -11.17 -6.77
CA ASP A 53 -19.27 -12.25 -7.19
C ASP A 53 -20.74 -12.07 -6.72
N GLY A 54 -21.00 -10.99 -5.98
CA GLY A 54 -22.33 -10.63 -5.47
C GLY A 54 -22.73 -11.29 -4.15
N VAL A 55 -21.80 -12.00 -3.50
CA VAL A 55 -22.08 -12.66 -2.22
C VAL A 55 -21.90 -11.69 -1.07
N GLU A 56 -22.83 -11.68 -0.14
CA GLU A 56 -22.74 -10.91 1.10
C GLU A 56 -22.09 -11.74 2.21
N HIS A 57 -21.11 -11.13 2.89
CA HIS A 57 -20.44 -11.69 4.04
C HIS A 57 -20.64 -10.80 5.25
N ARG A 58 -21.08 -11.38 6.34
CA ARG A 58 -21.23 -10.67 7.61
C ARG A 58 -19.94 -10.76 8.40
N ILE A 59 -19.40 -9.61 8.75
CA ILE A 59 -18.23 -9.48 9.62
C ILE A 59 -18.72 -9.13 11.01
N ASP A 60 -18.59 -10.06 11.93
CA ASP A 60 -18.98 -9.87 13.33
C ASP A 60 -17.75 -9.41 14.14
N GLY A 61 -17.87 -8.26 14.80
CA GLY A 61 -16.77 -7.65 15.55
C GLY A 61 -15.73 -6.93 14.66
N THR A 62 -14.59 -6.64 15.25
CA THR A 62 -13.48 -5.95 14.56
C THR A 62 -12.66 -6.93 13.73
N TRP A 63 -11.93 -6.43 12.73
CA TRP A 63 -10.92 -7.21 12.04
C TRP A 63 -9.76 -7.58 12.97
N ASP A 64 -9.19 -8.78 12.84
CA ASP A 64 -7.98 -9.17 13.58
C ASP A 64 -6.72 -8.48 13.07
N LEU A 65 -6.69 -8.16 11.77
CA LEU A 65 -5.57 -7.52 11.08
C LEU A 65 -6.07 -6.65 9.93
N LEU A 66 -5.56 -5.43 9.88
CA LEU A 66 -5.74 -4.50 8.76
C LEU A 66 -4.40 -4.20 8.11
N ILE A 67 -4.28 -4.49 6.81
CA ILE A 67 -3.13 -4.10 5.99
C ILE A 67 -3.61 -3.13 4.93
N ALA A 68 -2.99 -1.96 4.83
CA ALA A 68 -3.41 -0.91 3.93
C ALA A 68 -2.26 -0.33 3.10
N HIS A 69 -2.52 -0.12 1.81
CA HIS A 69 -1.64 0.54 0.85
C HIS A 69 -2.33 1.80 0.28
N PRO A 70 -2.55 2.84 1.10
CA PRO A 70 -3.24 4.05 0.64
C PRO A 70 -2.46 4.75 -0.47
N PRO A 71 -3.14 5.47 -1.39
CA PRO A 71 -2.50 6.16 -2.50
C PRO A 71 -1.38 7.10 -2.04
N CYS A 72 -0.16 6.88 -2.57
CA CYS A 72 1.03 7.64 -2.19
C CYS A 72 1.32 8.85 -3.09
N THR A 73 0.51 9.09 -4.12
CA THR A 73 0.75 10.06 -5.20
C THR A 73 1.07 11.47 -4.70
N TYR A 74 0.41 11.89 -3.64
CA TYR A 74 0.62 13.22 -3.06
C TYR A 74 1.50 13.19 -1.82
N LEU A 75 1.49 12.09 -1.07
CA LEU A 75 2.16 11.99 0.23
C LEU A 75 3.65 11.69 0.15
N SER A 76 4.10 10.99 -0.90
CA SER A 76 5.50 10.57 -1.02
C SER A 76 6.43 11.71 -1.42
N ASN A 77 7.72 11.57 -1.09
CA ASN A 77 8.76 12.51 -1.55
C ASN A 77 8.80 12.60 -3.08
N ALA A 78 8.58 11.50 -3.78
CA ALA A 78 8.52 11.48 -5.24
C ALA A 78 7.36 12.33 -5.78
N GLY A 79 6.20 12.32 -5.10
CA GLY A 79 5.05 13.15 -5.43
C GLY A 79 5.23 14.62 -5.07
N ALA A 80 5.95 14.90 -3.99
CA ALA A 80 6.18 16.26 -3.48
C ALA A 80 7.00 17.15 -4.44
N ARG A 81 7.80 16.57 -5.35
CA ARG A 81 8.52 17.34 -6.39
C ARG A 81 7.61 18.19 -7.27
N HIS A 82 6.34 17.84 -7.35
CA HIS A 82 5.33 18.56 -8.14
C HIS A 82 4.54 19.59 -7.33
N LEU A 83 4.85 19.76 -6.03
CA LEU A 83 4.21 20.75 -5.17
C LEU A 83 4.60 22.18 -5.50
N TRP A 84 5.76 22.37 -6.13
CA TRP A 84 6.30 23.68 -6.39
C TRP A 84 6.49 23.89 -7.89
N LYS A 85 6.07 25.06 -8.39
CA LYS A 85 6.48 25.61 -9.68
C LYS A 85 7.42 26.78 -9.42
N GLY A 86 8.74 26.55 -9.56
CA GLY A 86 9.72 27.49 -9.07
C GLY A 86 9.60 27.64 -7.54
N HIS A 87 9.28 28.85 -7.07
CA HIS A 87 9.09 29.14 -5.64
C HIS A 87 7.61 29.26 -5.23
N VAL A 88 6.68 28.97 -6.14
CA VAL A 88 5.24 29.11 -5.87
C VAL A 88 4.64 27.74 -5.55
N LEU A 89 3.96 27.66 -4.39
CA LEU A 89 3.25 26.45 -3.98
C LEU A 89 2.04 26.20 -4.90
N ASN A 90 1.90 24.99 -5.41
CA ASN A 90 0.69 24.54 -6.06
C ASN A 90 -0.37 24.20 -5.00
N GLN A 91 -1.24 25.15 -4.73
CA GLN A 91 -2.23 25.08 -3.66
C GLN A 91 -3.19 23.90 -3.83
N GLU A 92 -3.72 23.68 -5.05
CA GLU A 92 -4.62 22.54 -5.35
C GLU A 92 -3.94 21.20 -5.03
N ARG A 93 -2.67 21.04 -5.43
CA ARG A 93 -1.92 19.83 -5.15
C ARG A 93 -1.63 19.63 -3.67
N TYR A 94 -1.39 20.72 -2.94
CA TYR A 94 -1.19 20.68 -1.50
C TYR A 94 -2.46 20.22 -0.77
N GLU A 95 -3.62 20.75 -1.16
CA GLU A 95 -4.92 20.36 -0.61
C GLU A 95 -5.23 18.89 -0.85
N LYS A 96 -5.01 18.37 -2.07
CA LYS A 96 -5.10 16.93 -2.37
C LYS A 96 -4.14 16.09 -1.50
N GLY A 97 -2.99 16.62 -1.14
CA GLY A 97 -2.09 15.95 -0.21
C GLY A 97 -2.62 15.93 1.23
N LEU A 98 -3.32 16.97 1.67
CA LEU A 98 -4.00 17.00 2.98
C LEU A 98 -5.17 15.99 3.02
N GLU A 99 -5.94 15.88 1.94
CA GLU A 99 -6.97 14.84 1.79
C GLU A 99 -6.36 13.43 1.86
N GLY A 100 -5.25 13.21 1.13
CA GLY A 100 -4.49 11.96 1.19
C GLY A 100 -3.96 11.66 2.59
N LYS A 101 -3.49 12.67 3.33
CA LYS A 101 -3.11 12.53 4.74
C LYS A 101 -4.30 12.11 5.59
N ALA A 102 -5.44 12.78 5.44
CA ALA A 102 -6.65 12.44 6.20
C ALA A 102 -7.06 10.98 5.93
N PHE A 103 -7.07 10.56 4.68
CA PHE A 103 -7.35 9.17 4.30
C PHE A 103 -6.34 8.18 4.90
N PHE A 104 -5.04 8.48 4.82
CA PHE A 104 -3.99 7.67 5.45
C PHE A 104 -4.21 7.51 6.96
N MET A 105 -4.54 8.61 7.65
CA MET A 105 -4.74 8.60 9.10
C MET A 105 -5.96 7.78 9.53
N ARG A 106 -6.98 7.63 8.66
CA ARG A 106 -8.13 6.76 8.94
C ARG A 106 -7.71 5.31 9.18
N PHE A 107 -6.75 4.78 8.41
CA PHE A 107 -6.25 3.43 8.63
C PHE A 107 -5.50 3.29 9.94
N LEU A 108 -4.67 4.27 10.33
CA LEU A 108 -3.95 4.22 11.59
C LEU A 108 -4.87 4.32 12.81
N SER A 109 -6.02 4.96 12.67
CA SER A 109 -7.01 5.14 13.74
C SER A 109 -8.14 4.11 13.70
N ALA A 110 -8.10 3.13 12.79
CA ALA A 110 -9.12 2.10 12.69
C ALA A 110 -9.24 1.28 13.98
N ASP A 111 -10.47 0.85 14.28
CA ASP A 111 -10.74 -0.06 15.39
C ASP A 111 -10.35 -1.50 15.01
N CYS A 112 -9.04 -1.70 14.95
CA CYS A 112 -8.41 -2.98 14.65
C CYS A 112 -7.22 -3.20 15.60
N PRO A 113 -7.07 -4.39 16.21
CA PRO A 113 -5.99 -4.65 17.16
C PRO A 113 -4.61 -4.65 16.52
N ARG A 114 -4.50 -5.02 15.25
CA ARG A 114 -3.22 -5.09 14.51
C ARG A 114 -3.35 -4.36 13.18
N ILE A 115 -2.46 -3.39 12.94
CA ILE A 115 -2.50 -2.58 11.72
C ILE A 115 -1.10 -2.51 11.11
N CYS A 116 -1.04 -2.66 9.80
CA CYS A 116 0.11 -2.32 8.98
C CYS A 116 -0.32 -1.36 7.87
N VAL A 117 0.20 -0.14 7.88
CA VAL A 117 0.02 0.79 6.76
C VAL A 117 1.34 0.96 6.04
N GLU A 118 1.32 0.83 4.72
CA GLU A 118 2.47 1.00 3.84
C GLU A 118 2.42 2.33 3.11
N ASN A 119 3.56 3.00 2.98
CA ASN A 119 3.73 4.11 2.06
C ASN A 119 5.23 4.26 1.72
N PRO A 120 5.60 4.72 0.51
CA PRO A 120 6.96 5.17 0.24
C PRO A 120 7.36 6.29 1.20
N VAL A 121 8.66 6.63 1.25
CA VAL A 121 9.15 7.68 2.14
C VAL A 121 8.29 8.95 2.02
N PRO A 122 7.60 9.35 3.09
CA PRO A 122 6.66 10.45 3.03
C PRO A 122 7.36 11.81 2.93
N SER A 123 6.72 12.75 2.26
CA SER A 123 7.13 14.15 2.26
C SER A 123 6.91 14.78 3.64
N ARG A 124 7.90 15.50 4.12
CA ARG A 124 7.85 16.18 5.43
C ARG A 124 6.75 17.26 5.51
N ILE A 125 6.34 17.81 4.37
CA ILE A 125 5.35 18.89 4.33
C ILE A 125 3.97 18.45 4.87
N TYR A 126 3.66 17.16 4.81
CA TYR A 126 2.39 16.64 5.31
C TYR A 126 2.45 16.12 6.74
N GLU A 127 3.65 16.09 7.35
CA GLU A 127 3.83 15.73 8.77
C GLU A 127 3.08 14.44 9.16
N LEU A 128 3.27 13.37 8.36
CA LEU A 128 2.79 12.05 8.75
C LEU A 128 3.52 11.58 10.03
N PRO A 129 2.89 10.79 10.89
CA PRO A 129 3.55 10.19 12.03
C PRO A 129 4.85 9.48 11.62
N LYS A 130 5.79 9.36 12.54
CA LYS A 130 7.01 8.61 12.28
C LYS A 130 6.67 7.15 12.01
N TYR A 131 7.17 6.60 10.91
CA TYR A 131 7.03 5.18 10.61
C TYR A 131 7.81 4.32 11.60
N THR A 132 7.35 3.10 11.80
CA THR A 132 7.94 2.13 12.74
C THR A 132 9.17 1.45 12.13
N GLN A 133 9.10 1.13 10.84
CA GLN A 133 10.13 0.38 10.13
C GLN A 133 10.26 0.85 8.68
N THR A 134 11.43 0.64 8.09
CA THR A 134 11.62 0.66 6.63
C THR A 134 12.04 -0.71 6.15
N ILE A 135 11.57 -1.08 4.97
CA ILE A 135 11.94 -2.31 4.27
C ILE A 135 12.37 -2.00 2.84
N GLN A 136 13.05 -2.96 2.24
CA GLN A 136 13.45 -2.92 0.84
C GLN A 136 13.03 -4.21 0.14
N PRO A 137 12.58 -4.18 -1.12
CA PRO A 137 12.21 -5.39 -1.86
C PRO A 137 13.35 -6.42 -1.96
N TYR A 138 14.61 -5.98 -2.04
CA TYR A 138 15.76 -6.89 -2.11
C TYR A 138 15.98 -7.69 -0.81
N GLU A 139 15.37 -7.31 0.30
CA GLU A 139 15.36 -8.07 1.55
C GLU A 139 14.40 -9.27 1.50
N TYR A 140 13.59 -9.36 0.42
CA TYR A 140 12.52 -10.35 0.22
C TYR A 140 12.55 -10.98 -1.18
N GLY A 141 13.73 -11.14 -1.79
CA GLY A 141 13.94 -11.84 -3.05
C GLY A 141 13.71 -11.02 -4.32
N HIS A 142 13.42 -9.73 -4.20
CA HIS A 142 13.19 -8.85 -5.36
C HIS A 142 14.41 -7.98 -5.63
N PRO A 143 15.15 -8.17 -6.73
CA PRO A 143 16.47 -7.54 -6.94
C PRO A 143 16.38 -6.06 -7.32
N TYR A 144 15.61 -5.26 -6.58
CA TYR A 144 15.52 -3.81 -6.76
C TYR A 144 15.32 -3.07 -5.43
N SER A 145 15.70 -1.80 -5.42
CA SER A 145 15.51 -0.91 -4.27
C SER A 145 14.23 -0.10 -4.43
N LYS A 146 13.39 -0.13 -3.40
CA LYS A 146 12.24 0.77 -3.22
C LYS A 146 12.03 0.95 -1.74
N ARG A 147 12.61 2.00 -1.15
CA ARG A 147 12.44 2.24 0.29
C ARG A 147 10.97 2.40 0.61
N THR A 148 10.45 1.46 1.36
CA THR A 148 9.07 1.36 1.78
C THR A 148 8.98 1.54 3.28
N CYS A 149 8.10 2.42 3.75
CA CYS A 149 7.88 2.72 5.16
C CYS A 149 6.64 1.99 5.66
N LEU A 150 6.73 1.41 6.85
CA LEU A 150 5.65 0.70 7.51
C LEU A 150 5.30 1.40 8.84
N TRP A 151 4.01 1.60 9.06
CA TRP A 151 3.43 1.98 10.35
C TRP A 151 2.77 0.74 10.93
N LEU A 152 3.38 0.20 11.98
CA LEU A 152 2.96 -1.04 12.63
C LEU A 152 2.30 -0.74 13.97
N LYS A 153 1.08 -1.23 14.18
CA LYS A 153 0.37 -1.24 15.46
C LYS A 153 0.25 -2.69 15.93
N ASN A 154 0.83 -3.01 17.08
CA ASN A 154 0.81 -4.35 17.69
C ASN A 154 1.28 -5.48 16.75
N LEU A 155 2.19 -5.18 15.88
CA LEU A 155 2.84 -6.13 14.96
C LEU A 155 4.36 -6.10 15.19
N PRO A 156 5.03 -7.26 15.15
CA PRO A 156 6.49 -7.29 15.18
C PRO A 156 7.07 -6.68 13.89
N PRO A 157 8.27 -6.11 13.94
CA PRO A 157 8.97 -5.72 12.73
C PRO A 157 9.19 -6.92 11.80
N LEU A 158 9.04 -6.69 10.49
CA LEU A 158 9.35 -7.71 9.48
C LEU A 158 10.85 -8.01 9.48
N GLN A 159 11.19 -9.28 9.33
CA GLN A 159 12.57 -9.74 9.17
C GLN A 159 12.83 -10.07 7.70
N PRO A 160 14.01 -9.75 7.15
CA PRO A 160 14.38 -10.20 5.82
C PRO A 160 14.27 -11.72 5.69
N THR A 161 13.72 -12.19 4.58
CA THR A 161 13.52 -13.63 4.33
C THR A 161 14.37 -14.17 3.19
N ASP A 162 14.78 -13.30 2.24
CA ASP A 162 15.59 -13.68 1.09
C ASP A 162 16.35 -12.45 0.59
N ILE A 163 17.59 -12.28 1.05
CA ILE A 163 18.41 -11.10 0.72
C ILE A 163 19.13 -11.35 -0.59
N VAL A 164 18.83 -10.54 -1.59
CA VAL A 164 19.46 -10.56 -2.91
C VAL A 164 20.14 -9.22 -3.22
N ASP A 165 21.13 -9.22 -4.10
CA ASP A 165 21.81 -7.99 -4.51
C ASP A 165 20.88 -7.12 -5.37
N PRO A 166 20.66 -5.86 -5.00
CA PRO A 166 19.82 -4.97 -5.79
C PRO A 166 20.53 -4.55 -7.07
N VAL A 167 19.98 -4.87 -8.23
CA VAL A 167 20.51 -4.49 -9.54
C VAL A 167 19.95 -3.15 -10.04
N GLY A 168 19.04 -2.51 -9.30
CA GLY A 168 18.52 -1.20 -9.64
C GLY A 168 17.49 -0.65 -8.67
N THR A 169 16.88 0.46 -9.09
CA THR A 169 15.83 1.14 -8.32
C THR A 169 14.52 1.03 -9.07
N TRP A 170 13.48 0.57 -8.39
CA TRP A 170 12.12 0.56 -8.93
C TRP A 170 11.62 1.98 -9.14
N CYS A 171 10.94 2.23 -10.27
CA CYS A 171 10.30 3.52 -10.53
C CYS A 171 8.78 3.33 -10.76
N PRO A 172 7.96 4.41 -10.54
CA PRO A 172 6.50 4.32 -10.64
C PRO A 172 5.96 3.91 -12.01
N SER A 173 6.76 4.00 -13.07
CA SER A 173 6.39 3.53 -14.42
C SER A 173 6.46 2.01 -14.57
N GLY A 174 6.79 1.28 -13.50
CA GLY A 174 7.01 -0.17 -13.56
C GLY A 174 8.29 -0.58 -14.27
N SER A 175 9.14 0.37 -14.62
CA SER A 175 10.44 0.14 -15.25
C SER A 175 11.59 0.54 -14.33
N TYR A 176 12.75 -0.03 -14.56
CA TYR A 176 13.97 0.37 -13.88
C TYR A 176 14.41 1.78 -14.20
N SER A 177 14.77 2.56 -13.20
CA SER A 177 15.54 3.77 -13.43
C SER A 177 17.03 3.47 -13.38
N HIS A 178 17.53 2.78 -14.38
CA HIS A 178 18.97 2.69 -14.59
C HIS A 178 19.42 3.72 -15.59
N LYS A 179 20.29 4.61 -15.17
CA LYS A 179 20.97 5.53 -16.09
C LYS A 179 21.99 4.82 -17.00
N HIS A 180 22.33 3.55 -16.73
CA HIS A 180 23.51 2.94 -17.34
C HIS A 180 23.39 1.50 -17.83
N ASP A 181 22.23 0.81 -17.72
CA ASP A 181 22.20 -0.60 -18.12
C ASP A 181 20.95 -0.98 -18.91
N ALA A 182 21.08 -0.95 -20.22
CA ALA A 182 20.04 -1.38 -21.15
C ALA A 182 19.71 -2.90 -21.06
N LYS A 183 20.52 -3.68 -20.36
CA LYS A 183 20.37 -5.15 -20.20
C LYS A 183 19.23 -5.54 -19.27
N HIS A 184 18.80 -4.62 -18.40
CA HIS A 184 17.75 -4.89 -17.40
C HIS A 184 16.41 -4.24 -17.75
N LYS A 185 16.26 -3.63 -18.91
CA LYS A 185 14.97 -3.14 -19.39
C LYS A 185 14.02 -4.32 -19.57
N GLY A 186 12.95 -4.36 -18.81
CA GLY A 186 11.91 -5.37 -18.92
C GLY A 186 11.87 -6.43 -17.81
N ILE A 187 12.85 -6.50 -16.90
CA ILE A 187 12.83 -7.46 -15.79
C ILE A 187 11.75 -7.12 -14.74
N PHE A 188 11.27 -5.90 -14.74
CA PHE A 188 10.29 -5.36 -13.78
C PHE A 188 9.16 -4.62 -14.48
N THR A 189 8.65 -5.16 -15.56
CA THR A 189 7.35 -4.74 -16.09
C THR A 189 6.27 -5.13 -15.08
N LYS A 190 5.26 -4.28 -14.91
CA LYS A 190 4.02 -4.67 -14.26
C LYS A 190 3.45 -5.87 -15.01
N ASP A 191 3.51 -7.03 -14.42
CA ASP A 191 2.57 -8.12 -14.67
C ASP A 191 1.40 -7.96 -13.72
#